data_e3efaaca465fa7d583eb512c543249d5
#
_entry.id   e3efaaca465fa7d583eb512c543249d5
#
_cell.length_a   1.000
_cell.length_b   1.000
_cell.length_c   1.000
_cell.angle_alpha   90.00
_cell.angle_beta   90.00
_cell.angle_gamma   90.00
#
_symmetry.space_group_name_H-M   'P 1'
#
loop_
_entity.id
_entity.type
_entity.pdbx_description
1 polymer ?
#
loop_
_entity_poly.entity_id
_entity_poly.type
_entity_poly.pdbx_seq_one_letter_code
_entity_poly.pdbx_strand_id
1 'polypeptide(L)'
;MPSVISTDVLIVGAGVAGLWLNARLRRQGFSTVLVESASLGGGQSVKSQGIIHGGAKYALHGALTGASEAIADMPRRWREALAGDGELDLSGVRLLSDAHYLWSPGTLAGNLTSFFASKAVRGRVDQVKGEQLPPALQDKRFKGKVYRLAELVVDVPSLIQRLADLAGDGLLAGQHIEPLLENGELVGLKVDEREIRAQRIVLSAGAGTADLLTALGRVSRPCSAAPCT
;
A
#
# COMPACT_ATOMS: atom_id res chain seq x y z
N MET A 1 20.92 20.88 25.07
CA MET A 1 21.61 20.10 24.02
C MET A 1 20.54 19.39 23.22
N PRO A 2 20.61 19.36 21.89
CA PRO A 2 19.65 18.57 21.10
C PRO A 2 19.70 17.10 21.54
N SER A 3 18.54 16.45 21.61
CA SER A 3 18.50 15.04 21.95
C SER A 3 18.92 14.24 20.71
N VAL A 4 19.94 13.39 20.88
CA VAL A 4 20.40 12.49 19.81
C VAL A 4 19.74 11.12 20.00
N ILE A 5 19.06 10.65 18.96
CA ILE A 5 18.43 9.33 18.89
C ILE A 5 19.26 8.48 17.94
N SER A 6 19.67 7.29 18.37
CA SER A 6 20.34 6.31 17.52
C SER A 6 19.40 5.14 17.23
N THR A 7 19.33 4.68 15.98
CA THR A 7 18.45 3.61 15.55
C THR A 7 19.09 2.75 14.45
N ASP A 8 18.62 1.52 14.25
CA ASP A 8 19.07 0.69 13.13
C ASP A 8 18.53 1.22 11.82
N VAL A 9 17.24 1.56 11.79
CA VAL A 9 16.58 2.01 10.56
C VAL A 9 15.74 3.26 10.79
N LEU A 10 16.04 4.30 10.03
CA LEU A 10 15.26 5.52 9.93
C LEU A 10 14.38 5.46 8.67
N ILE A 11 13.08 5.62 8.83
CA ILE A 11 12.11 5.59 7.74
C ILE A 11 11.50 6.97 7.60
N VAL A 12 11.46 7.50 6.38
CA VAL A 12 10.87 8.82 6.09
C VAL A 12 9.59 8.65 5.28
N GLY A 13 8.48 9.10 5.86
CA GLY A 13 7.15 9.02 5.28
C GLY A 13 6.27 7.93 5.91
N ALA A 14 5.23 8.35 6.65
CA ALA A 14 4.27 7.49 7.32
C ALA A 14 3.02 7.22 6.46
N GLY A 15 3.19 6.93 5.18
CA GLY A 15 2.21 6.28 4.35
C GLY A 15 2.11 4.78 4.69
N VAL A 16 1.21 4.05 4.02
CA VAL A 16 1.03 2.60 4.25
C VAL A 16 2.35 1.83 4.13
N ALA A 17 3.21 2.19 3.17
CA ALA A 17 4.48 1.50 2.96
C ALA A 17 5.46 1.69 4.13
N GLY A 18 5.64 2.94 4.59
CA GLY A 18 6.54 3.26 5.71
C GLY A 18 6.04 2.68 7.02
N LEU A 19 4.75 2.82 7.31
CA LEU A 19 4.13 2.25 8.51
C LEU A 19 4.22 0.72 8.53
N TRP A 20 3.94 0.06 7.42
CA TRP A 20 4.06 -1.39 7.30
C TRP A 20 5.50 -1.86 7.52
N LEU A 21 6.46 -1.23 6.83
CA LEU A 21 7.87 -1.54 6.97
C LEU A 21 8.34 -1.37 8.42
N ASN A 22 7.96 -0.25 9.05
CA ASN A 22 8.29 0.02 10.44
C ASN A 22 7.77 -1.09 11.37
N ALA A 23 6.49 -1.44 11.26
CA ALA A 23 5.90 -2.50 12.08
C ALA A 23 6.59 -3.86 11.87
N ARG A 24 6.96 -4.18 10.62
CA ARG A 24 7.68 -5.42 10.28
C ARG A 24 9.07 -5.48 10.88
N LEU A 25 9.84 -4.40 10.76
CA LEU A 25 11.20 -4.33 11.30
C LEU A 25 11.20 -4.41 12.83
N ARG A 26 10.30 -3.69 13.49
CA ARG A 26 10.14 -3.76 14.95
C ARG A 26 9.79 -5.17 15.42
N ARG A 27 8.89 -5.87 14.72
CA ARG A 27 8.56 -7.27 15.02
C ARG A 27 9.76 -8.20 14.87
N GLN A 28 10.73 -7.86 14.02
CA GLN A 28 11.98 -8.59 13.84
C GLN A 28 13.09 -8.17 14.82
N GLY A 29 12.82 -7.23 15.74
CA GLY A 29 13.75 -6.80 16.78
C GLY A 29 14.65 -5.63 16.39
N PHE A 30 14.47 -5.03 15.23
CA PHE A 30 15.20 -3.82 14.86
C PHE A 30 14.66 -2.60 15.60
N SER A 31 15.56 -1.74 16.05
CA SER A 31 15.19 -0.39 16.47
C SER A 31 14.86 0.45 15.25
N THR A 32 13.73 1.15 15.28
CA THR A 32 13.28 1.96 14.14
C THR A 32 12.74 3.30 14.59
N VAL A 33 12.99 4.32 13.79
CA VAL A 33 12.34 5.63 13.88
C VAL A 33 11.65 5.91 12.56
N LEU A 34 10.37 6.24 12.61
CA LEU A 34 9.55 6.61 11.45
C LEU A 34 9.16 8.09 11.58
N VAL A 35 9.55 8.88 10.60
CA VAL A 35 9.33 10.34 10.58
C VAL A 35 8.25 10.70 9.57
N GLU A 36 7.31 11.56 9.99
CA GLU A 36 6.28 12.13 9.12
C GLU A 36 6.22 13.65 9.31
N SER A 37 6.21 14.39 8.21
CA SER A 37 6.18 15.85 8.22
C SER A 37 4.77 16.46 8.14
N ALA A 38 3.77 15.65 7.80
CA ALA A 38 2.39 16.10 7.62
C ALA A 38 1.43 15.23 8.46
N SER A 39 0.49 14.58 7.82
CA SER A 39 -0.46 13.68 8.47
C SER A 39 -0.22 12.22 8.08
N LEU A 40 -0.48 11.32 9.02
CA LEU A 40 -0.34 9.88 8.79
C LEU A 40 -1.18 9.44 7.58
N GLY A 41 -0.53 8.80 6.63
CA GLY A 41 -1.18 8.35 5.40
C GLY A 41 -1.71 9.47 4.50
N GLY A 42 -1.50 10.75 4.84
CA GLY A 42 -2.15 11.91 4.23
C GLY A 42 -1.88 12.13 2.75
N GLY A 43 -0.85 11.48 2.21
CA GLY A 43 -0.55 11.49 0.78
C GLY A 43 -1.46 10.56 -0.03
N GLN A 44 -0.85 9.63 -0.76
CA GLN A 44 -1.55 8.70 -1.64
C GLN A 44 -2.35 7.63 -0.88
N SER A 45 -1.94 7.26 0.36
CA SER A 45 -2.55 6.15 1.10
C SER A 45 -4.04 6.38 1.37
N VAL A 46 -4.41 7.48 2.05
CA VAL A 46 -5.82 7.78 2.37
C VAL A 46 -6.66 8.18 1.16
N LYS A 47 -6.02 8.49 0.03
CA LYS A 47 -6.69 8.77 -1.24
C LYS A 47 -6.92 7.52 -2.09
N SER A 48 -6.41 6.38 -1.65
CA SER A 48 -6.59 5.11 -2.34
C SER A 48 -7.98 4.53 -2.08
N GLN A 49 -8.41 3.62 -2.94
CA GLN A 49 -9.70 2.92 -2.80
C GLN A 49 -9.66 1.77 -1.78
N GLY A 50 -8.51 1.47 -1.21
CA GLY A 50 -8.36 0.36 -0.26
C GLY A 50 -8.48 -1.03 -0.87
N ILE A 51 -8.39 -1.17 -2.20
CA ILE A 51 -8.51 -2.45 -2.89
C ILE A 51 -7.17 -3.19 -2.84
N ILE A 52 -7.19 -4.41 -2.33
CA ILE A 52 -6.03 -5.31 -2.28
C ILE A 52 -6.04 -6.18 -3.52
N HIS A 53 -5.29 -5.78 -4.53
CA HIS A 53 -5.25 -6.45 -5.82
C HIS A 53 -4.49 -7.78 -5.78
N GLY A 54 -5.09 -8.82 -6.40
CA GLY A 54 -4.49 -10.14 -6.64
C GLY A 54 -3.97 -10.34 -8.07
N GLY A 55 -3.75 -9.26 -8.82
CA GLY A 55 -3.18 -9.32 -10.17
C GLY A 55 -4.20 -9.55 -11.29
N ALA A 56 -5.46 -9.87 -11.00
CA ALA A 56 -6.48 -10.14 -12.01
C ALA A 56 -6.70 -8.95 -12.97
N LYS A 57 -6.64 -7.72 -12.46
CA LYS A 57 -6.77 -6.49 -13.26
C LYS A 57 -5.66 -6.33 -14.30
N TYR A 58 -4.42 -6.70 -13.97
CA TYR A 58 -3.29 -6.55 -14.89
C TYR A 58 -3.33 -7.57 -16.02
N ALA A 59 -3.91 -8.75 -15.76
CA ALA A 59 -4.14 -9.74 -16.79
C ALA A 59 -5.19 -9.29 -17.83
N LEU A 60 -6.09 -8.34 -17.50
CA LEU A 60 -7.06 -7.73 -18.44
C LEU A 60 -6.39 -7.02 -19.63
N HIS A 61 -5.16 -6.57 -19.49
CA HIS A 61 -4.40 -5.89 -20.54
C HIS A 61 -3.53 -6.84 -21.37
N GLY A 62 -3.78 -8.16 -21.30
CA GLY A 62 -3.22 -9.15 -22.22
C GLY A 62 -1.83 -9.68 -21.89
N ALA A 63 -1.23 -9.30 -20.76
CA ALA A 63 0.05 -9.83 -20.33
C ALA A 63 0.01 -10.26 -18.86
N LEU A 64 0.18 -11.55 -18.60
CA LEU A 64 0.69 -12.02 -17.31
C LEU A 64 2.16 -11.55 -17.26
N THR A 65 2.39 -10.43 -16.62
CA THR A 65 3.74 -9.95 -16.35
C THR A 65 4.23 -10.55 -15.03
N GLY A 66 5.55 -10.69 -14.85
CA GLY A 66 6.11 -11.11 -13.56
C GLY A 66 5.59 -10.26 -12.38
N ALA A 67 5.19 -9.00 -12.62
CA ALA A 67 4.56 -8.14 -11.65
C ALA A 67 3.16 -8.62 -11.21
N SER A 68 2.33 -9.12 -12.15
CA SER A 68 1.00 -9.66 -11.83
C SER A 68 1.07 -10.98 -11.05
N GLU A 69 2.11 -11.77 -11.28
CA GLU A 69 2.38 -13.01 -10.55
C GLU A 69 2.88 -12.70 -9.13
N ALA A 70 3.76 -11.70 -8.99
CA ALA A 70 4.31 -11.30 -7.69
C ALA A 70 3.25 -10.84 -6.68
N ILE A 71 2.12 -10.25 -7.14
CA ILE A 71 1.03 -9.79 -6.28
C ILE A 71 -0.14 -10.79 -6.19
N ALA A 72 -0.04 -11.94 -6.84
CA ALA A 72 -1.11 -12.93 -6.89
C ALA A 72 -1.60 -13.39 -5.51
N ASP A 73 -0.68 -13.48 -4.56
CA ASP A 73 -0.92 -13.93 -3.19
C ASP A 73 -1.33 -12.82 -2.22
N MET A 74 -1.36 -11.56 -2.65
CA MET A 74 -1.66 -10.44 -1.76
C MET A 74 -3.02 -10.58 -1.06
N PRO A 75 -4.13 -10.95 -1.73
CA PRO A 75 -5.41 -11.09 -1.03
C PRO A 75 -5.38 -12.14 0.08
N ARG A 76 -4.63 -13.24 -0.10
CA ARG A 76 -4.47 -14.28 0.94
C ARG A 76 -3.66 -13.74 2.12
N ARG A 77 -2.50 -13.14 1.85
CA ARG A 77 -1.62 -12.56 2.89
C ARG A 77 -2.33 -11.48 3.71
N TRP A 78 -3.15 -10.67 3.06
CA TRP A 78 -3.92 -9.66 3.75
C TRP A 78 -5.05 -10.26 4.61
N ARG A 79 -5.72 -11.33 4.15
CA ARG A 79 -6.71 -12.05 4.99
C ARG A 79 -6.06 -12.62 6.25
N GLU A 80 -4.89 -13.23 6.12
CA GLU A 80 -4.11 -13.73 7.25
C GLU A 80 -3.75 -12.59 8.23
N ALA A 81 -3.28 -11.46 7.71
CA ALA A 81 -2.96 -10.29 8.54
C ALA A 81 -4.21 -9.70 9.25
N LEU A 82 -5.35 -9.61 8.56
CA LEU A 82 -6.61 -9.14 9.13
C LEU A 82 -7.17 -10.11 10.18
N ALA A 83 -6.87 -11.39 10.08
CA ALA A 83 -7.20 -12.41 11.09
C ALA A 83 -6.23 -12.41 12.29
N GLY A 84 -5.12 -11.67 12.23
CA GLY A 84 -4.08 -11.65 13.25
C GLY A 84 -2.99 -12.70 13.07
N ASP A 85 -3.10 -13.59 12.07
CA ASP A 85 -2.20 -14.72 11.83
C ASP A 85 -1.10 -14.40 10.79
N GLY A 86 -1.09 -13.19 10.24
CA GLY A 86 -0.18 -12.79 9.19
C GLY A 86 1.17 -12.27 9.67
N GLU A 87 1.91 -11.70 8.72
CA GLU A 87 3.20 -11.05 9.02
C GLU A 87 3.08 -9.80 9.89
N LEU A 88 1.90 -9.20 9.95
CA LEU A 88 1.48 -8.20 10.94
C LEU A 88 0.10 -8.57 11.46
N ASP A 89 -0.16 -8.25 12.71
CA ASP A 89 -1.50 -8.35 13.28
C ASP A 89 -2.30 -7.08 12.94
N LEU A 90 -3.14 -7.19 11.91
CA LEU A 90 -4.07 -6.15 11.48
C LEU A 90 -5.51 -6.42 11.96
N SER A 91 -5.69 -7.23 13.00
CA SER A 91 -6.99 -7.40 13.63
C SER A 91 -7.53 -6.04 14.10
N GLY A 92 -8.81 -5.80 13.89
CA GLY A 92 -9.43 -4.49 14.15
C GLY A 92 -9.44 -3.51 12.97
N VAL A 93 -8.68 -3.78 11.89
CA VAL A 93 -8.85 -3.05 10.63
C VAL A 93 -10.21 -3.41 10.02
N ARG A 94 -10.99 -2.39 9.65
CA ARG A 94 -12.33 -2.59 9.09
C ARG A 94 -12.26 -3.09 7.65
N LEU A 95 -12.83 -4.28 7.41
CA LEU A 95 -13.04 -4.80 6.07
C LEU A 95 -14.34 -4.21 5.51
N LEU A 96 -14.27 -3.51 4.37
CA LEU A 96 -15.43 -2.92 3.70
C LEU A 96 -16.09 -3.92 2.76
N SER A 97 -15.31 -4.79 2.12
CA SER A 97 -15.81 -5.87 1.27
C SER A 97 -14.81 -7.03 1.23
N ASP A 98 -15.32 -8.26 1.22
CA ASP A 98 -14.51 -9.47 1.03
C ASP A 98 -14.22 -9.78 -0.45
N ALA A 99 -14.79 -8.98 -1.35
CA ALA A 99 -14.65 -9.11 -2.79
C ALA A 99 -14.70 -7.76 -3.49
N HIS A 100 -14.06 -7.71 -4.66
CA HIS A 100 -14.19 -6.61 -5.62
C HIS A 100 -15.05 -7.07 -6.79
N TYR A 101 -15.95 -6.22 -7.28
CA TYR A 101 -16.84 -6.56 -8.38
C TYR A 101 -16.53 -5.72 -9.61
N LEU A 102 -16.36 -6.41 -10.74
CA LEU A 102 -16.29 -5.80 -12.06
C LEU A 102 -17.59 -6.07 -12.80
N TRP A 103 -18.10 -5.08 -13.48
CA TRP A 103 -19.30 -5.25 -14.30
C TRP A 103 -19.06 -4.68 -15.71
N SER A 104 -19.80 -5.21 -16.66
CA SER A 104 -19.76 -4.78 -18.05
C SER A 104 -21.19 -4.68 -18.59
N PRO A 105 -21.54 -3.61 -19.34
CA PRO A 105 -22.78 -3.58 -20.08
C PRO A 105 -22.85 -4.73 -21.08
N GLY A 106 -24.07 -5.23 -21.36
CA GLY A 106 -24.28 -6.43 -22.17
C GLY A 106 -23.63 -6.42 -23.56
N THR A 107 -23.44 -5.24 -24.15
CA THR A 107 -22.85 -5.03 -25.48
C THR A 107 -21.34 -5.28 -25.55
N LEU A 108 -20.61 -5.15 -24.44
CA LEU A 108 -19.15 -5.35 -24.36
C LEU A 108 -18.75 -6.66 -23.67
N ALA A 109 -19.74 -7.51 -23.37
CA ALA A 109 -19.53 -8.71 -22.56
C ALA A 109 -18.66 -9.78 -23.21
N GLY A 110 -18.50 -9.79 -24.53
CA GLY A 110 -17.76 -10.83 -25.25
C GLY A 110 -16.27 -10.89 -24.88
N ASN A 111 -15.60 -9.76 -24.89
CA ASN A 111 -14.16 -9.68 -24.61
C ASN A 111 -13.82 -9.98 -23.16
N LEU A 112 -14.64 -9.51 -22.21
CA LEU A 112 -14.49 -9.81 -20.79
C LEU A 112 -14.76 -11.28 -20.48
N THR A 113 -15.75 -11.89 -21.15
CA THR A 113 -16.09 -13.31 -20.91
C THR A 113 -14.95 -14.23 -21.38
N SER A 114 -14.35 -13.98 -22.54
CA SER A 114 -13.23 -14.79 -23.05
C SER A 114 -11.97 -14.62 -22.19
N PHE A 115 -11.73 -13.43 -21.69
CA PHE A 115 -10.65 -13.15 -20.77
C PHE A 115 -10.79 -13.90 -19.43
N PHE A 116 -11.94 -13.80 -18.77
CA PHE A 116 -12.18 -14.48 -17.49
C PHE A 116 -12.34 -16.00 -17.63
N ALA A 117 -12.58 -16.51 -18.84
CA ALA A 117 -12.53 -17.94 -19.13
C ALA A 117 -11.08 -18.47 -19.29
N SER A 118 -10.10 -17.59 -19.38
CA SER A 118 -8.70 -18.00 -19.55
C SER A 118 -8.17 -18.73 -18.30
N LYS A 119 -7.22 -19.65 -18.50
CA LYS A 119 -6.58 -20.40 -17.41
C LYS A 119 -5.87 -19.48 -16.39
N ALA A 120 -5.47 -18.28 -16.81
CA ALA A 120 -4.69 -17.33 -16.03
C ALA A 120 -5.43 -16.74 -14.81
N VAL A 121 -6.77 -16.72 -14.85
CA VAL A 121 -7.61 -16.14 -13.79
C VAL A 121 -8.57 -17.16 -13.14
N ARG A 122 -8.50 -18.44 -13.53
CA ARG A 122 -9.32 -19.50 -12.94
C ARG A 122 -9.12 -19.57 -11.42
N GLY A 123 -10.24 -19.61 -10.68
CA GLY A 123 -10.25 -19.67 -9.20
C GLY A 123 -10.06 -18.33 -8.51
N ARG A 124 -9.91 -17.22 -9.26
CA ARG A 124 -9.81 -15.87 -8.70
C ARG A 124 -10.96 -14.96 -9.13
N VAL A 125 -11.72 -15.36 -10.12
CA VAL A 125 -12.81 -14.58 -10.71
C VAL A 125 -13.98 -15.52 -11.02
N ASP A 126 -15.14 -15.20 -10.45
CA ASP A 126 -16.38 -15.93 -10.67
C ASP A 126 -17.44 -15.01 -11.29
N GLN A 127 -18.14 -15.49 -12.32
CA GLN A 127 -19.31 -14.78 -12.81
C GLN A 127 -20.47 -14.98 -11.84
N VAL A 128 -21.05 -13.89 -11.35
CA VAL A 128 -22.19 -13.92 -10.40
C VAL A 128 -23.49 -13.49 -11.09
N LYS A 129 -24.61 -14.06 -10.67
CA LYS A 129 -25.94 -13.83 -11.24
C LYS A 129 -27.02 -13.90 -10.16
N GLY A 130 -28.20 -13.35 -10.46
CA GLY A 130 -29.37 -13.45 -9.60
C GLY A 130 -29.10 -12.89 -8.20
N GLU A 131 -29.40 -13.68 -7.18
CA GLU A 131 -29.24 -13.30 -5.77
C GLU A 131 -27.78 -13.10 -5.32
N GLN A 132 -26.79 -13.60 -6.09
CA GLN A 132 -25.37 -13.39 -5.84
C GLN A 132 -24.90 -12.02 -6.27
N LEU A 133 -25.69 -11.24 -6.99
CA LEU A 133 -25.34 -9.89 -7.38
C LEU A 133 -25.32 -8.97 -6.15
N PRO A 134 -24.39 -8.00 -6.11
CA PRO A 134 -24.46 -6.92 -5.12
C PRO A 134 -25.85 -6.26 -5.14
N PRO A 135 -26.42 -5.85 -4.01
CA PRO A 135 -27.77 -5.29 -3.93
C PRO A 135 -28.03 -4.16 -4.94
N ALA A 136 -27.05 -3.30 -5.16
CA ALA A 136 -27.14 -2.20 -6.13
C ALA A 136 -27.32 -2.66 -7.60
N LEU A 137 -26.98 -3.93 -7.91
CA LEU A 137 -27.05 -4.50 -9.27
C LEU A 137 -28.18 -5.54 -9.42
N GLN A 138 -29.02 -5.73 -8.41
CA GLN A 138 -30.17 -6.66 -8.46
C GLN A 138 -31.40 -6.07 -9.16
N ASP A 139 -31.34 -4.80 -9.58
CA ASP A 139 -32.44 -4.17 -10.33
C ASP A 139 -32.69 -4.90 -11.67
N LYS A 140 -33.95 -5.18 -11.99
CA LYS A 140 -34.37 -5.89 -13.23
C LYS A 140 -33.96 -5.16 -14.51
N ARG A 141 -33.66 -3.87 -14.44
CA ARG A 141 -33.16 -3.05 -15.54
C ARG A 141 -31.68 -3.29 -15.83
N PHE A 142 -30.92 -3.81 -14.85
CA PHE A 142 -29.54 -4.15 -15.07
C PHE A 142 -29.41 -5.36 -16.01
N LYS A 143 -28.76 -5.19 -17.15
CA LYS A 143 -28.54 -6.21 -18.20
C LYS A 143 -27.07 -6.58 -18.38
N GLY A 144 -26.21 -6.12 -17.50
CA GLY A 144 -24.78 -6.38 -17.55
C GLY A 144 -24.39 -7.77 -17.06
N LYS A 145 -23.12 -8.10 -17.24
CA LYS A 145 -22.46 -9.23 -16.60
C LYS A 145 -21.62 -8.73 -15.43
N VAL A 146 -21.64 -9.45 -14.32
CA VAL A 146 -20.90 -9.12 -13.11
C VAL A 146 -19.94 -10.25 -12.78
N TYR A 147 -18.71 -9.88 -12.43
CA TYR A 147 -17.65 -10.78 -12.04
C TYR A 147 -17.19 -10.42 -10.63
N ARG A 148 -17.14 -11.40 -9.75
CA ARG A 148 -16.61 -11.29 -8.40
C ARG A 148 -15.14 -11.68 -8.42
N LEU A 149 -14.28 -10.78 -7.95
CA LEU A 149 -12.85 -11.01 -7.76
C LEU A 149 -12.59 -11.27 -6.28
N ALA A 150 -11.71 -12.23 -5.98
CA ALA A 150 -11.29 -12.55 -4.60
C ALA A 150 -10.34 -11.47 -4.02
N GLU A 151 -10.61 -10.20 -4.30
CA GLU A 151 -9.85 -9.03 -3.87
C GLU A 151 -10.59 -8.33 -2.73
N LEU A 152 -9.86 -8.01 -1.66
CA LEU A 152 -10.42 -7.34 -0.48
C LEU A 152 -10.53 -5.84 -0.68
N VAL A 153 -11.46 -5.21 0.01
CA VAL A 153 -11.52 -3.75 0.16
C VAL A 153 -11.47 -3.41 1.64
N VAL A 154 -10.43 -2.71 2.04
CA VAL A 154 -10.21 -2.30 3.44
C VAL A 154 -10.51 -0.82 3.65
N ASP A 155 -10.93 -0.47 4.85
CA ASP A 155 -11.04 0.92 5.28
C ASP A 155 -9.64 1.48 5.55
N VAL A 156 -9.16 2.32 4.64
CA VAL A 156 -7.79 2.83 4.70
C VAL A 156 -7.51 3.66 5.96
N PRO A 157 -8.41 4.54 6.44
CA PRO A 157 -8.20 5.22 7.71
C PRO A 157 -7.97 4.27 8.89
N SER A 158 -8.77 3.21 9.03
CA SER A 158 -8.58 2.22 10.10
C SER A 158 -7.29 1.43 9.94
N LEU A 159 -6.86 1.16 8.71
CA LEU A 159 -5.57 0.52 8.43
C LEU A 159 -4.41 1.41 8.85
N ILE A 160 -4.42 2.69 8.49
CA ILE A 160 -3.38 3.65 8.86
C ILE A 160 -3.30 3.79 10.37
N GLN A 161 -4.44 3.91 11.06
CA GLN A 161 -4.48 3.97 12.51
C GLN A 161 -3.87 2.71 13.15
N ARG A 162 -4.28 1.52 12.69
CA ARG A 162 -3.75 0.25 13.22
C ARG A 162 -2.24 0.12 13.01
N LEU A 163 -1.74 0.50 11.84
CA LEU A 163 -0.31 0.49 11.56
C LEU A 163 0.46 1.53 12.40
N ALA A 164 -0.14 2.68 12.68
CA ALA A 164 0.44 3.69 13.57
C ALA A 164 0.51 3.17 15.03
N ASP A 165 -0.53 2.47 15.50
CA ASP A 165 -0.53 1.84 16.82
C ASP A 165 0.60 0.81 16.95
N LEU A 166 0.88 0.05 15.88
CA LEU A 166 2.00 -0.89 15.82
C LEU A 166 3.38 -0.21 15.76
N ALA A 167 3.43 1.03 15.29
CA ALA A 167 4.66 1.82 15.26
C ALA A 167 5.06 2.30 16.68
N GLY A 168 4.08 2.54 17.56
CA GLY A 168 4.32 2.96 18.93
C GLY A 168 5.22 4.20 19.03
N ASP A 169 6.12 4.20 20.00
CA ASP A 169 7.02 5.33 20.33
C ASP A 169 8.03 5.67 19.22
N GLY A 170 8.17 4.80 18.22
CA GLY A 170 9.07 5.02 17.09
C GLY A 170 8.52 5.97 16.03
N LEU A 171 7.28 6.47 16.17
CA LEU A 171 6.67 7.43 15.25
C LEU A 171 6.90 8.85 15.73
N LEU A 172 7.61 9.65 14.93
CA LEU A 172 7.91 11.05 15.20
C LEU A 172 7.25 11.95 14.15
N ALA A 173 6.49 12.92 14.62
CA ALA A 173 6.06 14.04 13.80
C ALA A 173 7.11 15.15 13.84
N GLY A 174 7.40 15.79 12.70
CA GLY A 174 8.31 16.92 12.63
C GLY A 174 8.14 17.68 11.31
N GLN A 175 8.09 19.01 11.39
CA GLN A 175 7.83 19.85 10.23
C GLN A 175 9.10 20.20 9.45
N HIS A 176 10.22 20.34 10.16
CA HIS A 176 11.51 20.67 9.59
C HIS A 176 12.40 19.42 9.56
N ILE A 177 12.60 18.87 8.38
CA ILE A 177 13.42 17.68 8.17
C ILE A 177 14.62 18.09 7.32
N GLU A 178 15.81 18.02 7.90
CA GLU A 178 17.06 18.33 7.24
C GLU A 178 17.99 17.10 7.22
N PRO A 179 18.77 16.90 6.14
CA PRO A 179 19.75 15.83 6.09
C PRO A 179 20.89 16.09 7.09
N LEU A 180 21.28 15.06 7.83
CA LEU A 180 22.48 15.07 8.64
C LEU A 180 23.60 14.40 7.85
N LEU A 181 24.58 15.20 7.40
CA LEU A 181 25.68 14.74 6.57
C LEU A 181 26.99 14.75 7.38
N GLU A 182 27.75 13.65 7.28
CA GLU A 182 29.13 13.57 7.78
C GLU A 182 30.03 13.10 6.62
N ASN A 183 31.06 13.88 6.33
CA ASN A 183 31.98 13.63 5.19
C ASN A 183 31.27 13.44 3.84
N GLY A 184 30.13 14.11 3.64
CA GLY A 184 29.29 13.99 2.43
C GLY A 184 28.40 12.75 2.38
N GLU A 185 28.38 11.93 3.42
CA GLU A 185 27.48 10.78 3.56
C GLU A 185 26.29 11.11 4.46
N LEU A 186 25.12 10.60 4.10
CA LEU A 186 23.91 10.76 4.88
C LEU A 186 23.93 9.78 6.06
N VAL A 187 24.11 10.29 7.26
CA VAL A 187 24.17 9.50 8.51
C VAL A 187 22.89 9.57 9.34
N GLY A 188 21.96 10.45 8.96
CA GLY A 188 20.73 10.64 9.71
C GLY A 188 19.90 11.80 9.19
N LEU A 189 18.94 12.23 10.01
CA LEU A 189 18.13 13.42 9.80
C LEU A 189 18.10 14.25 11.07
N LYS A 190 18.08 15.56 10.89
CA LYS A 190 17.65 16.49 11.93
C LYS A 190 16.15 16.74 11.71
N VAL A 191 15.35 16.45 12.76
CA VAL A 191 13.90 16.62 12.73
C VAL A 191 13.57 17.61 13.85
N ASP A 192 13.22 18.84 13.45
CA ASP A 192 13.10 19.99 14.35
C ASP A 192 14.37 20.13 15.23
N GLU A 193 14.25 19.97 16.55
CA GLU A 193 15.38 20.08 17.49
C GLU A 193 16.06 18.72 17.81
N ARG A 194 15.69 17.63 17.12
CA ARG A 194 16.20 16.28 17.38
C ARG A 194 17.13 15.83 16.28
N GLU A 195 18.25 15.26 16.63
CA GLU A 195 19.14 14.54 15.70
C GLU A 195 18.82 13.05 15.76
N ILE A 196 18.54 12.44 14.61
CA ILE A 196 18.27 11.01 14.47
C ILE A 196 19.36 10.42 13.59
N ARG A 197 20.16 9.53 14.17
CA ARG A 197 21.22 8.80 13.48
C ARG A 197 20.81 7.38 13.21
N ALA A 198 21.12 6.87 12.03
CA ALA A 198 20.69 5.53 11.63
C ALA A 198 21.74 4.80 10.81
N GLN A 199 21.79 3.47 10.96
CA GLN A 199 22.63 2.61 10.12
C GLN A 199 22.09 2.52 8.68
N ARG A 200 20.77 2.63 8.53
CA ARG A 200 20.06 2.61 7.22
C ARG A 200 18.96 3.64 7.22
N ILE A 201 18.77 4.28 6.07
CA ILE A 201 17.71 5.27 5.85
C ILE A 201 16.85 4.80 4.69
N VAL A 202 15.53 4.73 4.90
CA VAL A 202 14.56 4.33 3.90
C VAL A 202 13.64 5.51 3.59
N LEU A 203 13.56 5.89 2.33
CA LEU A 203 12.67 6.94 1.86
C LEU A 203 11.37 6.32 1.33
N SER A 204 10.28 6.51 2.04
CA SER A 204 8.92 6.07 1.70
C SER A 204 7.91 7.22 1.62
N ALA A 205 8.42 8.42 1.33
CA ALA A 205 7.66 9.67 1.32
C ALA A 205 6.76 9.87 0.07
N GLY A 206 6.56 8.82 -0.73
CA GLY A 206 5.72 8.90 -1.92
C GLY A 206 6.20 10.00 -2.89
N ALA A 207 5.33 10.96 -3.22
CA ALA A 207 5.68 12.07 -4.10
C ALA A 207 6.82 12.95 -3.54
N GLY A 208 6.96 13.07 -2.23
CA GLY A 208 8.03 13.84 -1.58
C GLY A 208 9.42 13.18 -1.67
N THR A 209 9.51 11.93 -2.13
CA THR A 209 10.80 11.24 -2.24
C THR A 209 11.76 11.93 -3.22
N ALA A 210 11.25 12.47 -4.33
CA ALA A 210 12.07 13.17 -5.32
C ALA A 210 12.70 14.46 -4.75
N ASP A 211 11.92 15.20 -3.97
CA ASP A 211 12.39 16.44 -3.32
C ASP A 211 13.44 16.13 -2.25
N LEU A 212 13.22 15.07 -1.46
CA LEU A 212 14.21 14.59 -0.49
C LEU A 212 15.52 14.16 -1.16
N LEU A 213 15.46 13.41 -2.25
CA LEU A 213 16.66 13.00 -3.00
C LEU A 213 17.41 14.21 -3.54
N THR A 214 16.69 15.23 -4.01
CA THR A 214 17.29 16.47 -4.48
C THR A 214 17.99 17.23 -3.34
N ALA A 215 17.32 17.36 -2.20
CA ALA A 215 17.89 17.97 -1.00
C ALA A 215 19.16 17.23 -0.48
N LEU A 216 19.23 15.93 -0.73
CA LEU A 216 20.38 15.08 -0.41
C LEU A 216 21.52 15.14 -1.46
N GLY A 217 21.40 16.00 -2.47
CA GLY A 217 22.37 16.07 -3.59
C GLY A 217 22.39 14.80 -4.46
N ARG A 218 21.38 13.94 -4.34
CA ARG A 218 21.22 12.73 -5.16
C ARG A 218 20.27 13.03 -6.31
N VAL A 219 20.77 12.96 -7.54
CA VAL A 219 19.92 13.13 -8.73
C VAL A 219 18.97 11.94 -8.83
N SER A 220 17.67 12.18 -8.62
CA SER A 220 16.65 11.19 -8.97
C SER A 220 16.65 11.05 -10.49
N ARG A 221 16.94 9.86 -11.02
CA ARG A 221 16.53 9.58 -12.40
C ARG A 221 14.99 9.70 -12.41
N PRO A 222 14.41 10.52 -13.29
CA PRO A 222 12.97 10.55 -13.38
C PRO A 222 12.51 9.11 -13.64
N CYS A 223 11.70 8.57 -12.73
CA CYS A 223 10.96 7.36 -13.02
C CYS A 223 10.12 7.72 -14.24
N SER A 224 10.39 7.13 -15.40
CA SER A 224 9.53 7.26 -16.56
C SER A 224 8.21 6.59 -16.18
N ALA A 225 7.35 7.37 -15.53
CA ALA A 225 5.99 6.98 -15.31
C ALA A 225 5.35 6.91 -16.70
N ALA A 226 5.25 5.70 -17.24
CA ALA A 226 4.28 5.47 -18.26
C ALA A 226 2.94 5.93 -17.68
N PRO A 227 2.18 6.78 -18.37
CA PRO A 227 0.90 7.23 -17.86
C PRO A 227 0.05 6.00 -17.60
N CYS A 228 -0.52 5.89 -16.41
CA CYS A 228 -1.59 4.95 -16.11
C CYS A 228 -2.79 5.39 -16.95
N THR A 229 -2.89 4.85 -18.19
CA THR A 229 -4.10 4.91 -19.01
C THR A 229 -5.07 3.83 -18.58
#